data_5417c876a2ff0aa91acd1778dfc1a549
#
_entry.id   5417c876a2ff0aa91acd1778dfc1a549
#
_cell.length_a   1.000
_cell.length_b   1.000
_cell.length_c   1.000
_cell.angle_alpha   90.00
_cell.angle_beta   90.00
_cell.angle_gamma   90.00
#
_symmetry.space_group_name_H-M   'P 1'
#
loop_
_entity.id
_entity.type
_entity.pdbx_description
1 polymer ?
#
loop_
_entity_poly.entity_id
_entity_poly.type
_entity_poly.pdbx_seq_one_letter_code
_entity_poly.pdbx_strand_id
1 'polypeptide(L)'
;MLRRIAFVAVCFLFICARIDAQAQKQAERSYVLKAARLFDGKNDSLATPGLLVVTGGRIVAVGPSAQIPPGAEVLDLGDSTLLPGFIDAHTHLTSPYSDDYKQEQLNRLQKTVAERALDSSVAARITLMAGFTTVRDVGSSDYLDVGLRNAIRNGDVPGPRMLVSVHALGSTGGHCDFQSGFKEGVFGHEAGPLEGVINGPELARHGVRLDHKYGADIIKVCASGGVLSPTDDVDTPQLTQEELNAIVDEAHALRRKTAAHAHGAEAAKRAIRAGIDSIEHGSFLDDQALDMMKQRGTYLVPTLMAIEGLEEKMDRGVYMPPAIAAKARAAADALHQTFQRALAKGVKIGLGTDAGVYPHGRNAEEFHQMVDLGMKPIDALKAGTSSDADLLGLADKIGTLEPGKFADVVAVPLDPTQNIRQTEHVFFVMKEGVIYKNEKPATSH
;
A
#
# COMPACT_ATOMS: atom_id res chain seq x y z
N MET A 1 15.60 34.72 -38.98
CA MET A 1 15.86 33.77 -37.87
C MET A 1 15.43 34.36 -36.52
N LEU A 2 15.72 35.61 -36.18
CA LEU A 2 15.35 36.23 -34.86
C LEU A 2 13.82 36.29 -34.59
N ARG A 3 12.95 36.49 -35.57
CA ARG A 3 11.47 36.56 -35.36
C ARG A 3 10.83 35.21 -34.95
N ARG A 4 11.42 34.06 -35.32
CA ARG A 4 10.91 32.73 -34.91
C ARG A 4 11.31 32.37 -33.49
N ILE A 5 12.47 32.82 -33.03
CA ILE A 5 12.96 32.59 -31.67
C ILE A 5 12.13 33.38 -30.65
N ALA A 6 11.75 34.62 -30.96
CA ALA A 6 10.90 35.44 -30.10
C ALA A 6 9.50 34.86 -29.90
N PHE A 7 8.91 34.23 -30.93
CA PHE A 7 7.58 33.64 -30.83
C PHE A 7 7.57 32.36 -29.95
N VAL A 8 8.61 31.53 -30.03
CA VAL A 8 8.74 30.33 -29.19
C VAL A 8 8.98 30.72 -27.73
N ALA A 9 9.78 31.73 -27.44
CA ALA A 9 10.03 32.20 -26.07
C ALA A 9 8.77 32.80 -25.42
N VAL A 10 7.94 33.54 -26.18
CA VAL A 10 6.69 34.10 -25.69
C VAL A 10 5.65 33.01 -25.43
N CYS A 11 5.56 31.96 -26.25
CA CYS A 11 4.66 30.81 -26.01
C CYS A 11 5.09 30.02 -24.74
N PHE A 12 6.39 29.82 -24.54
CA PHE A 12 6.89 29.16 -23.31
C PHE A 12 6.60 29.97 -22.06
N LEU A 13 6.74 31.29 -22.09
CA LEU A 13 6.42 32.17 -20.96
C LEU A 13 4.91 32.15 -20.63
N PHE A 14 4.03 32.10 -21.64
CA PHE A 14 2.59 32.01 -21.42
C PHE A 14 2.13 30.64 -20.91
N ILE A 15 2.80 29.54 -21.27
CA ILE A 15 2.53 28.20 -20.75
C ILE A 15 2.99 28.09 -19.30
N CYS A 16 4.19 28.53 -18.99
CA CYS A 16 4.68 28.58 -17.61
C CYS A 16 3.82 29.45 -16.70
N ALA A 17 3.43 30.65 -17.17
CA ALA A 17 2.56 31.56 -16.41
C ALA A 17 1.14 30.98 -16.17
N ARG A 18 0.61 30.14 -17.07
CA ARG A 18 -0.68 29.46 -16.87
C ARG A 18 -0.57 28.31 -15.87
N ILE A 19 0.54 27.56 -15.88
CA ILE A 19 0.79 26.49 -14.92
C ILE A 19 0.98 27.06 -13.52
N ASP A 20 1.76 28.14 -13.40
CA ASP A 20 1.94 28.84 -12.13
C ASP A 20 0.64 29.45 -11.60
N ALA A 21 -0.19 30.05 -12.46
CA ALA A 21 -1.49 30.62 -12.07
C ALA A 21 -2.50 29.53 -11.65
N GLN A 22 -2.45 28.35 -12.25
CA GLN A 22 -3.33 27.23 -11.90
C GLN A 22 -2.89 26.58 -10.60
N ALA A 23 -1.60 26.40 -10.38
CA ALA A 23 -1.01 25.94 -9.12
C ALA A 23 -1.25 26.94 -7.98
N GLN A 24 -1.11 28.25 -8.26
CA GLN A 24 -1.34 29.33 -7.30
C GLN A 24 -2.83 29.46 -6.95
N LYS A 25 -3.75 29.24 -7.91
CA LYS A 25 -5.19 29.24 -7.67
C LYS A 25 -5.65 28.05 -6.81
N GLN A 26 -4.96 26.94 -6.89
CA GLN A 26 -5.20 25.75 -6.04
C GLN A 26 -4.62 25.95 -4.63
N ALA A 27 -3.49 26.65 -4.49
CA ALA A 27 -2.90 27.01 -3.22
C ALA A 27 -3.76 27.96 -2.37
N GLU A 28 -4.70 28.68 -2.98
CA GLU A 28 -5.58 29.66 -2.32
C GLU A 28 -6.95 29.10 -1.91
N ARG A 29 -7.35 27.89 -2.38
CA ARG A 29 -8.65 27.32 -2.01
C ARG A 29 -8.67 26.86 -0.58
N SER A 30 -9.70 27.30 0.15
CA SER A 30 -9.97 26.85 1.50
C SER A 30 -11.29 26.08 1.55
N TYR A 31 -11.29 24.95 2.25
CA TYR A 31 -12.46 24.11 2.50
C TYR A 31 -12.72 23.98 4.00
N VAL A 32 -13.99 23.92 4.36
CA VAL A 32 -14.44 23.51 5.69
C VAL A 32 -15.25 22.24 5.54
N LEU A 33 -14.69 21.12 5.98
CA LEU A 33 -15.39 19.84 6.01
C LEU A 33 -16.13 19.70 7.33
N LYS A 34 -17.44 19.49 7.27
CA LYS A 34 -18.31 19.28 8.43
C LYS A 34 -18.91 17.89 8.37
N ALA A 35 -18.87 17.17 9.47
CA ALA A 35 -19.49 15.86 9.66
C ALA A 35 -20.02 15.72 11.08
N ALA A 36 -20.81 14.70 11.36
CA ALA A 36 -21.25 14.43 12.71
C ALA A 36 -20.07 14.05 13.63
N ARG A 37 -19.05 13.36 13.08
CA ARG A 37 -17.91 12.81 13.84
C ARG A 37 -16.60 13.02 13.11
N LEU A 38 -15.50 12.94 13.88
CA LEU A 38 -14.13 12.95 13.34
C LEU A 38 -13.26 11.99 14.14
N PHE A 39 -12.58 11.08 13.44
CA PHE A 39 -11.47 10.30 13.94
C PHE A 39 -10.17 10.99 13.52
N ASP A 40 -9.36 11.38 14.47
CA ASP A 40 -8.13 12.13 14.18
C ASP A 40 -6.90 11.25 13.86
N GLY A 41 -7.05 9.92 13.96
CA GLY A 41 -5.94 8.95 13.79
C GLY A 41 -5.08 8.77 15.04
N LYS A 42 -5.36 9.43 16.15
CA LYS A 42 -4.51 9.49 17.35
C LYS A 42 -5.23 9.06 18.61
N ASN A 43 -6.40 9.66 18.86
CA ASN A 43 -7.19 9.40 20.04
C ASN A 43 -8.00 8.09 19.93
N ASP A 44 -8.39 7.55 21.11
CA ASP A 44 -9.21 6.32 21.19
C ASP A 44 -10.72 6.62 21.13
N SER A 45 -11.10 7.83 20.75
CA SER A 45 -12.50 8.27 20.66
C SER A 45 -12.69 9.24 19.50
N LEU A 46 -13.92 9.32 19.01
CA LEU A 46 -14.31 10.27 17.97
C LEU A 46 -14.62 11.64 18.58
N ALA A 47 -14.16 12.70 17.93
CA ALA A 47 -14.59 14.06 18.24
C ALA A 47 -15.98 14.35 17.65
N THR A 48 -16.83 15.10 18.37
CA THR A 48 -18.17 15.49 17.96
C THR A 48 -18.42 16.95 18.32
N PRO A 49 -18.84 17.82 17.40
CA PRO A 49 -18.95 17.60 15.95
C PRO A 49 -17.60 17.46 15.25
N GLY A 50 -17.58 16.79 14.09
CA GLY A 50 -16.42 16.71 13.22
C GLY A 50 -16.28 17.99 12.39
N LEU A 51 -15.19 18.73 12.58
CA LEU A 51 -14.85 19.92 11.81
C LEU A 51 -13.39 19.91 11.43
N LEU A 52 -13.10 20.11 10.15
CA LEU A 52 -11.75 20.19 9.59
C LEU A 52 -11.64 21.36 8.62
N VAL A 53 -10.61 22.18 8.77
CA VAL A 53 -10.31 23.29 7.88
C VAL A 53 -9.06 22.98 7.09
N VAL A 54 -9.17 23.09 5.76
CA VAL A 54 -8.10 22.84 4.79
C VAL A 54 -7.84 24.12 4.00
N THR A 55 -6.57 24.48 3.82
CA THR A 55 -6.16 25.56 2.92
C THR A 55 -5.02 25.07 2.03
N GLY A 56 -5.17 25.18 0.74
CA GLY A 56 -4.25 24.58 -0.21
C GLY A 56 -4.22 23.05 -0.01
N GLY A 57 -3.02 22.49 0.10
CA GLY A 57 -2.84 21.04 0.32
C GLY A 57 -2.71 20.63 1.79
N ARG A 58 -3.03 21.53 2.76
CA ARG A 58 -2.72 21.32 4.18
C ARG A 58 -3.93 21.50 5.09
N ILE A 59 -3.95 20.69 6.15
CA ILE A 59 -4.84 20.89 7.29
C ILE A 59 -4.37 22.13 8.06
N VAL A 60 -5.26 23.08 8.32
CA VAL A 60 -4.93 24.30 9.07
C VAL A 60 -5.58 24.35 10.44
N ALA A 61 -6.74 23.70 10.62
CA ALA A 61 -7.39 23.60 11.93
C ALA A 61 -8.29 22.37 12.00
N VAL A 62 -8.49 21.86 13.23
CA VAL A 62 -9.30 20.67 13.52
C VAL A 62 -10.14 20.94 14.78
N GLY A 63 -11.37 20.44 14.77
CA GLY A 63 -12.28 20.49 15.92
C GLY A 63 -13.18 21.74 15.95
N PRO A 64 -14.15 21.78 16.87
CA PRO A 64 -15.25 22.75 16.87
C PRO A 64 -14.80 24.20 17.08
N SER A 65 -13.61 24.43 17.64
CA SER A 65 -13.04 25.76 17.84
C SER A 65 -12.25 26.30 16.64
N ALA A 66 -12.20 25.55 15.52
CA ALA A 66 -11.46 25.94 14.35
C ALA A 66 -12.01 27.23 13.73
N GLN A 67 -11.14 28.19 13.49
CA GLN A 67 -11.51 29.43 12.80
C GLN A 67 -11.70 29.16 11.30
N ILE A 68 -12.84 29.57 10.78
CA ILE A 68 -13.18 29.42 9.38
C ILE A 68 -12.59 30.59 8.58
N PRO A 69 -11.70 30.32 7.61
CA PRO A 69 -11.14 31.39 6.76
C PRO A 69 -12.26 32.10 5.97
N PRO A 70 -12.18 33.43 5.77
CA PRO A 70 -13.12 34.13 4.90
C PRO A 70 -13.12 33.56 3.49
N GLY A 71 -14.32 33.28 2.94
CA GLY A 71 -14.48 32.74 1.60
C GLY A 71 -14.19 31.24 1.46
N ALA A 72 -13.99 30.50 2.56
CA ALA A 72 -13.86 29.06 2.52
C ALA A 72 -15.16 28.40 2.03
N GLU A 73 -15.03 27.41 1.16
CA GLU A 73 -16.15 26.57 0.72
C GLU A 73 -16.50 25.57 1.81
N VAL A 74 -17.76 25.58 2.26
CA VAL A 74 -18.26 24.68 3.29
C VAL A 74 -18.88 23.44 2.64
N LEU A 75 -18.34 22.27 2.95
CA LEU A 75 -18.87 20.98 2.55
C LEU A 75 -19.46 20.29 3.77
N ASP A 76 -20.79 20.21 3.81
CA ASP A 76 -21.51 19.50 4.85
C ASP A 76 -21.73 18.05 4.41
N LEU A 77 -21.06 17.12 5.11
CA LEU A 77 -21.07 15.69 4.81
C LEU A 77 -22.08 14.90 5.68
N GLY A 78 -22.90 15.64 6.48
CA GLY A 78 -24.04 15.09 7.22
C GLY A 78 -23.66 14.09 8.31
N ASP A 79 -24.48 13.03 8.45
CA ASP A 79 -24.26 11.97 9.45
C ASP A 79 -23.17 11.00 9.00
N SER A 80 -21.95 11.48 9.08
CA SER A 80 -20.74 10.77 8.65
C SER A 80 -19.60 10.94 9.64
N THR A 81 -18.52 10.23 9.40
CA THR A 81 -17.27 10.36 10.13
C THR A 81 -16.15 10.76 9.17
N LEU A 82 -15.45 11.88 9.50
CA LEU A 82 -14.19 12.25 8.86
C LEU A 82 -13.06 11.40 9.44
N LEU A 83 -12.17 10.90 8.56
CA LEU A 83 -10.99 10.14 8.95
C LEU A 83 -9.77 10.64 8.14
N PRO A 84 -8.52 10.38 8.62
CA PRO A 84 -7.36 10.49 7.75
C PRO A 84 -7.54 9.60 6.52
N GLY A 85 -7.03 10.03 5.37
CA GLY A 85 -6.97 9.17 4.19
C GLY A 85 -6.32 7.84 4.52
N PHE A 86 -6.93 6.74 4.10
CA PHE A 86 -6.44 5.40 4.39
C PHE A 86 -5.08 5.15 3.74
N ILE A 87 -4.29 4.32 4.39
CA ILE A 87 -2.98 3.87 3.94
C ILE A 87 -3.03 2.35 3.78
N ASP A 88 -2.50 1.85 2.67
CA ASP A 88 -2.32 0.43 2.43
C ASP A 88 -0.82 0.14 2.30
N ALA A 89 -0.26 -0.53 3.30
CA ALA A 89 1.18 -0.78 3.38
C ALA A 89 1.64 -1.99 2.54
N HIS A 90 0.73 -2.65 1.79
CA HIS A 90 1.08 -3.77 0.93
C HIS A 90 0.10 -3.89 -0.25
N THR A 91 0.47 -3.34 -1.40
CA THR A 91 -0.31 -3.46 -2.65
C THR A 91 0.58 -3.85 -3.82
N HIS A 92 -0.09 -4.25 -4.93
CA HIS A 92 0.51 -4.50 -6.23
C HIS A 92 -0.31 -3.80 -7.33
N LEU A 93 -0.24 -2.46 -7.39
CA LEU A 93 -1.02 -1.67 -8.35
C LEU A 93 -0.65 -1.96 -9.81
N THR A 94 0.55 -2.52 -10.03
CA THR A 94 1.04 -2.89 -11.35
C THR A 94 0.71 -4.33 -11.74
N SER A 95 -0.01 -5.04 -10.88
CA SER A 95 -0.49 -6.42 -11.12
C SER A 95 -2.02 -6.40 -11.27
N PRO A 96 -2.52 -6.42 -12.50
CA PRO A 96 -3.96 -6.46 -12.75
C PRO A 96 -4.54 -7.81 -12.30
N TYR A 97 -5.65 -7.74 -11.57
CA TYR A 97 -6.36 -8.92 -11.13
C TYR A 97 -6.97 -9.71 -12.30
N SER A 98 -6.95 -11.02 -12.19
CA SER A 98 -7.66 -11.94 -13.07
C SER A 98 -8.32 -13.07 -12.29
N ASP A 99 -9.55 -13.44 -12.68
CA ASP A 99 -10.21 -14.65 -12.18
C ASP A 99 -9.70 -15.92 -12.88
N ASP A 100 -8.97 -15.80 -13.98
CA ASP A 100 -8.39 -16.93 -14.72
C ASP A 100 -6.89 -17.02 -14.49
N TYR A 101 -6.47 -17.99 -13.68
CA TYR A 101 -5.06 -18.24 -13.39
C TYR A 101 -4.22 -18.48 -14.67
N LYS A 102 -4.75 -19.20 -15.65
CA LYS A 102 -4.02 -19.47 -16.90
C LYS A 102 -3.88 -18.20 -17.73
N GLN A 103 -4.94 -17.42 -17.82
CA GLN A 103 -4.89 -16.14 -18.52
C GLN A 103 -3.94 -15.14 -17.83
N GLU A 104 -3.87 -15.15 -16.52
CA GLU A 104 -2.91 -14.35 -15.77
C GLU A 104 -1.45 -14.69 -16.14
N GLN A 105 -1.12 -15.99 -16.20
CA GLN A 105 0.21 -16.42 -16.64
C GLN A 105 0.47 -16.03 -18.10
N LEU A 106 -0.51 -16.13 -19.00
CA LEU A 106 -0.38 -15.71 -20.38
C LEU A 106 -0.22 -14.19 -20.50
N ASN A 107 -0.91 -13.40 -19.73
CA ASN A 107 -0.79 -11.94 -19.73
C ASN A 107 0.63 -11.47 -19.43
N ARG A 108 1.37 -12.18 -18.59
CA ARG A 108 2.79 -11.89 -18.31
C ARG A 108 3.67 -12.01 -19.57
N LEU A 109 3.28 -12.87 -20.51
CA LEU A 109 4.02 -13.13 -21.76
C LEU A 109 3.47 -12.33 -22.95
N GLN A 110 2.22 -11.90 -22.93
CA GLN A 110 1.52 -11.32 -24.07
C GLN A 110 1.35 -9.80 -23.98
N LYS A 111 1.11 -9.27 -22.76
CA LYS A 111 0.89 -7.83 -22.59
C LYS A 111 2.19 -7.04 -22.72
N THR A 112 2.14 -6.00 -23.51
CA THR A 112 3.23 -5.03 -23.61
C THR A 112 3.35 -4.20 -22.32
N VAL A 113 4.53 -3.63 -22.07
CA VAL A 113 4.77 -2.70 -20.96
C VAL A 113 3.78 -1.52 -21.00
N ALA A 114 3.46 -1.02 -22.20
CA ALA A 114 2.50 0.08 -22.38
C ALA A 114 1.08 -0.30 -21.93
N GLU A 115 0.58 -1.50 -22.29
CA GLU A 115 -0.72 -2.00 -21.83
C GLU A 115 -0.76 -2.16 -20.32
N ARG A 116 0.29 -2.74 -19.73
CA ARG A 116 0.41 -2.91 -18.27
C ARG A 116 0.43 -1.57 -17.54
N ALA A 117 1.09 -0.55 -18.10
CA ALA A 117 1.08 0.80 -17.52
C ALA A 117 -0.32 1.43 -17.52
N LEU A 118 -1.11 1.21 -18.57
CA LEU A 118 -2.50 1.68 -18.63
C LEU A 118 -3.39 0.93 -17.63
N ASP A 119 -3.28 -0.39 -17.53
CA ASP A 119 -3.98 -1.19 -16.52
C ASP A 119 -3.65 -0.71 -15.10
N SER A 120 -2.38 -0.42 -14.83
CA SER A 120 -1.92 0.09 -13.53
C SER A 120 -2.55 1.43 -13.15
N SER A 121 -2.75 2.32 -14.14
CA SER A 121 -3.42 3.60 -13.91
C SER A 121 -4.89 3.44 -13.52
N VAL A 122 -5.57 2.43 -14.03
CA VAL A 122 -6.95 2.07 -13.64
C VAL A 122 -6.98 1.55 -12.21
N ALA A 123 -6.08 0.63 -11.85
CA ALA A 123 -5.95 0.11 -10.49
C ALA A 123 -5.67 1.23 -9.48
N ALA A 124 -4.75 2.15 -9.79
CA ALA A 124 -4.43 3.29 -8.94
C ALA A 124 -5.64 4.20 -8.71
N ARG A 125 -6.41 4.50 -9.77
CA ARG A 125 -7.63 5.30 -9.64
C ARG A 125 -8.68 4.61 -8.77
N ILE A 126 -8.92 3.32 -8.97
CA ILE A 126 -9.90 2.53 -8.20
C ILE A 126 -9.50 2.53 -6.71
N THR A 127 -8.24 2.28 -6.39
CA THR A 127 -7.70 2.28 -5.02
C THR A 127 -7.86 3.65 -4.34
N LEU A 128 -7.57 4.76 -5.05
CA LEU A 128 -7.81 6.11 -4.54
C LEU A 128 -9.29 6.35 -4.23
N MET A 129 -10.20 5.94 -5.14
CA MET A 129 -11.65 6.13 -4.97
C MET A 129 -12.22 5.27 -3.84
N ALA A 130 -11.54 4.20 -3.45
CA ALA A 130 -11.86 3.39 -2.26
C ALA A 130 -11.38 4.04 -0.94
N GLY A 131 -10.71 5.22 -1.01
CA GLY A 131 -10.28 5.98 0.18
C GLY A 131 -8.81 5.84 0.54
N PHE A 132 -8.05 5.03 -0.19
CA PHE A 132 -6.61 4.86 0.05
C PHE A 132 -5.84 5.97 -0.64
N THR A 133 -5.43 6.97 0.14
CA THR A 133 -4.71 8.16 -0.35
C THR A 133 -3.22 7.95 -0.44
N THR A 134 -2.69 6.93 0.26
CA THR A 134 -1.29 6.51 0.22
C THR A 134 -1.20 4.99 0.17
N VAL A 135 -0.26 4.46 -0.62
CA VAL A 135 0.03 3.03 -0.70
C VAL A 135 1.53 2.77 -0.72
N ARG A 136 1.92 1.59 -0.26
CA ARG A 136 3.24 1.00 -0.48
C ARG A 136 3.08 -0.14 -1.50
N ASP A 137 3.62 0.04 -2.70
CA ASP A 137 3.66 -0.97 -3.76
C ASP A 137 4.94 -1.80 -3.60
N VAL A 138 4.79 -3.10 -3.32
CA VAL A 138 5.87 -3.94 -2.80
C VAL A 138 6.36 -5.00 -3.80
N GLY A 139 6.35 -4.67 -5.05
CA GLY A 139 6.92 -5.48 -6.12
C GLY A 139 6.31 -5.19 -7.47
N SER A 140 7.16 -4.91 -8.43
CA SER A 140 6.80 -4.60 -9.81
C SER A 140 7.82 -5.22 -10.77
N SER A 141 7.65 -4.94 -12.04
CA SER A 141 8.62 -5.22 -13.08
C SER A 141 8.65 -4.08 -14.10
N ASP A 142 9.67 -3.99 -14.91
CA ASP A 142 9.78 -2.99 -15.98
C ASP A 142 9.63 -1.55 -15.50
N TYR A 143 9.88 -1.29 -14.21
CA TYR A 143 9.76 0.04 -13.57
C TYR A 143 8.35 0.64 -13.66
N LEU A 144 7.31 -0.17 -13.79
CA LEU A 144 5.92 0.26 -13.91
C LEU A 144 5.45 1.06 -12.70
N ASP A 145 5.83 0.62 -11.50
CA ASP A 145 5.51 1.29 -10.22
C ASP A 145 6.14 2.68 -10.14
N VAL A 146 7.41 2.82 -10.55
CA VAL A 146 8.11 4.11 -10.61
C VAL A 146 7.45 5.04 -11.62
N GLY A 147 7.11 4.51 -12.80
CA GLY A 147 6.40 5.26 -13.84
C GLY A 147 5.04 5.76 -13.36
N LEU A 148 4.24 4.87 -12.77
CA LEU A 148 2.93 5.18 -12.22
C LEU A 148 3.02 6.22 -11.10
N ARG A 149 3.91 6.02 -10.11
CA ARG A 149 4.16 6.99 -9.04
C ARG A 149 4.49 8.37 -9.58
N ASN A 150 5.38 8.44 -10.56
CA ASN A 150 5.81 9.71 -11.14
C ASN A 150 4.66 10.40 -11.89
N ALA A 151 3.86 9.67 -12.67
CA ALA A 151 2.68 10.20 -13.36
C ALA A 151 1.62 10.73 -12.37
N ILE A 152 1.36 9.99 -11.28
CA ILE A 152 0.44 10.46 -10.22
C ILE A 152 0.98 11.71 -9.53
N ARG A 153 2.27 11.76 -9.21
CA ARG A 153 2.91 12.90 -8.56
C ARG A 153 2.89 14.16 -9.43
N ASN A 154 3.02 13.99 -10.74
CA ASN A 154 2.94 15.09 -11.70
C ASN A 154 1.49 15.56 -11.97
N GLY A 155 0.48 14.78 -11.53
CA GLY A 155 -0.93 15.05 -11.80
C GLY A 155 -1.41 14.57 -13.18
N ASP A 156 -0.62 13.75 -13.87
CA ASP A 156 -0.96 13.23 -15.21
C ASP A 156 -2.10 12.20 -15.12
N VAL A 157 -2.13 11.41 -14.04
CA VAL A 157 -3.18 10.43 -13.75
C VAL A 157 -3.61 10.48 -12.28
N PRO A 158 -4.89 10.22 -11.95
CA PRO A 158 -5.34 10.13 -10.57
C PRO A 158 -4.86 8.84 -9.91
N GLY A 159 -4.42 8.93 -8.66
CA GLY A 159 -4.00 7.78 -7.87
C GLY A 159 -3.53 8.17 -6.47
N PRO A 160 -3.25 7.19 -5.59
CA PRO A 160 -2.71 7.43 -4.26
C PRO A 160 -1.26 7.95 -4.33
N ARG A 161 -0.78 8.53 -3.24
CA ARG A 161 0.67 8.71 -3.03
C ARG A 161 1.30 7.33 -2.95
N MET A 162 2.32 7.05 -3.74
CA MET A 162 2.96 5.74 -3.79
C MET A 162 4.37 5.79 -3.21
N LEU A 163 4.69 4.79 -2.37
CA LEU A 163 6.06 4.37 -2.08
C LEU A 163 6.28 3.06 -2.83
N VAL A 164 7.35 2.97 -3.61
CA VAL A 164 7.56 1.87 -4.56
C VAL A 164 8.87 1.13 -4.27
N SER A 165 8.88 -0.17 -4.56
CA SER A 165 10.06 -1.03 -4.35
C SER A 165 10.89 -1.27 -5.59
N VAL A 166 10.36 -1.05 -6.78
CA VAL A 166 10.91 -1.47 -8.08
C VAL A 166 10.78 -2.97 -8.25
N HIS A 167 11.64 -3.75 -7.59
CA HIS A 167 11.55 -5.20 -7.58
C HIS A 167 11.24 -5.71 -6.15
N ALA A 168 10.82 -6.97 -6.07
CA ALA A 168 10.91 -7.76 -4.87
C ALA A 168 12.16 -8.66 -5.00
N LEU A 169 13.16 -8.44 -4.15
CA LEU A 169 14.43 -9.17 -4.21
C LEU A 169 14.25 -10.59 -3.67
N GLY A 170 14.69 -11.61 -4.42
CA GLY A 170 14.61 -13.01 -4.04
C GLY A 170 15.75 -13.83 -4.64
N SER A 171 15.85 -15.10 -4.23
CA SER A 171 16.83 -16.05 -4.76
C SER A 171 16.33 -16.72 -6.04
N THR A 172 17.23 -17.26 -6.86
CA THR A 172 16.91 -18.13 -7.98
C THR A 172 16.00 -19.28 -7.51
N GLY A 173 14.90 -19.50 -8.24
CA GLY A 173 13.88 -20.51 -7.93
C GLY A 173 13.00 -20.19 -6.73
N GLY A 174 13.15 -19.03 -6.11
CA GLY A 174 12.34 -18.58 -4.99
C GLY A 174 11.01 -17.94 -5.42
N HIS A 175 10.22 -17.52 -4.43
CA HIS A 175 8.89 -16.93 -4.63
C HIS A 175 8.92 -15.70 -5.56
N CYS A 176 9.94 -14.88 -5.46
CA CYS A 176 10.09 -13.66 -6.26
C CYS A 176 10.90 -13.86 -7.57
N ASP A 177 11.29 -15.08 -7.91
CA ASP A 177 11.81 -15.39 -9.23
C ASP A 177 10.64 -15.64 -10.19
N PHE A 178 10.29 -14.62 -10.97
CA PHE A 178 9.14 -14.66 -11.89
C PHE A 178 9.28 -15.69 -13.01
N GLN A 179 10.51 -16.22 -13.25
CA GLN A 179 10.76 -17.28 -14.23
C GLN A 179 10.47 -18.68 -13.69
N SER A 180 10.30 -18.82 -12.36
CA SER A 180 9.98 -20.09 -11.72
C SER A 180 8.71 -20.74 -12.27
N GLY A 181 8.79 -22.03 -12.61
CA GLY A 181 7.69 -22.81 -13.20
C GLY A 181 7.56 -22.70 -14.72
N PHE A 182 8.33 -21.84 -15.40
CA PHE A 182 8.40 -21.81 -16.85
C PHE A 182 9.53 -22.69 -17.36
N LYS A 183 9.39 -23.14 -18.62
CA LYS A 183 10.44 -23.89 -19.31
C LYS A 183 11.66 -23.00 -19.52
N GLU A 184 12.84 -23.57 -19.33
CA GLU A 184 14.11 -22.91 -19.66
C GLU A 184 14.10 -22.32 -21.08
N GLY A 185 14.63 -21.13 -21.21
CA GLY A 185 14.73 -20.41 -22.49
C GLY A 185 13.51 -19.61 -22.92
N VAL A 186 12.38 -19.66 -22.19
CA VAL A 186 11.18 -18.86 -22.50
C VAL A 186 11.50 -17.36 -22.46
N PHE A 187 12.30 -16.93 -21.52
CA PHE A 187 12.67 -15.51 -21.33
C PHE A 187 14.00 -15.14 -22.02
N GLY A 188 14.69 -16.11 -22.65
CA GLY A 188 15.93 -15.88 -23.38
C GLY A 188 17.18 -15.69 -22.51
N HIS A 189 17.05 -15.56 -21.21
CA HIS A 189 18.12 -15.43 -20.21
C HIS A 189 17.65 -15.93 -18.84
N GLU A 190 18.59 -16.23 -17.96
CA GLU A 190 18.31 -16.46 -16.54
C GLU A 190 18.10 -15.12 -15.83
N ALA A 191 17.10 -15.04 -14.95
CA ALA A 191 16.83 -13.84 -14.18
C ALA A 191 18.00 -13.49 -13.25
N GLY A 192 18.31 -12.21 -13.14
CA GLY A 192 19.41 -11.68 -12.34
C GLY A 192 19.01 -10.43 -11.56
N PRO A 193 19.99 -9.65 -11.08
CA PRO A 193 19.71 -8.45 -10.29
C PRO A 193 18.85 -7.40 -10.98
N LEU A 194 18.82 -7.37 -12.32
CA LEU A 194 17.95 -6.46 -13.09
C LEU A 194 16.47 -6.86 -13.03
N GLU A 195 16.18 -8.09 -12.62
CA GLU A 195 14.85 -8.63 -12.44
C GLU A 195 14.56 -8.95 -10.95
N GLY A 196 15.44 -8.50 -10.04
CA GLY A 196 15.28 -8.73 -8.61
C GLY A 196 15.82 -10.08 -8.10
N VAL A 197 16.42 -10.92 -8.96
CA VAL A 197 16.98 -12.21 -8.54
C VAL A 197 18.43 -12.03 -8.10
N ILE A 198 18.70 -12.37 -6.83
CA ILE A 198 20.00 -12.18 -6.18
C ILE A 198 20.45 -13.50 -5.53
N ASN A 199 21.74 -13.78 -5.61
CA ASN A 199 22.36 -14.95 -4.98
C ASN A 199 23.67 -14.52 -4.35
N GLY A 200 23.77 -14.68 -3.04
CA GLY A 200 24.89 -14.26 -2.23
C GLY A 200 24.88 -12.77 -1.83
N PRO A 201 25.58 -12.41 -0.75
CA PRO A 201 25.55 -11.09 -0.15
C PRO A 201 25.96 -9.94 -1.09
N GLU A 202 26.90 -10.18 -2.00
CA GLU A 202 27.39 -9.16 -2.94
C GLU A 202 26.31 -8.79 -3.97
N LEU A 203 25.61 -9.80 -4.55
CA LEU A 203 24.51 -9.53 -5.46
C LEU A 203 23.29 -8.97 -4.73
N ALA A 204 23.08 -9.33 -3.46
CA ALA A 204 22.06 -8.76 -2.60
C ALA A 204 22.27 -7.24 -2.42
N ARG A 205 23.49 -6.80 -2.07
CA ARG A 205 23.83 -5.37 -2.03
C ARG A 205 23.67 -4.68 -3.40
N HIS A 206 24.07 -5.37 -4.47
CA HIS A 206 23.91 -4.82 -5.81
C HIS A 206 22.43 -4.63 -6.17
N GLY A 207 21.55 -5.59 -5.88
CA GLY A 207 20.10 -5.48 -6.08
C GLY A 207 19.51 -4.26 -5.39
N VAL A 208 19.84 -4.06 -4.10
CA VAL A 208 19.40 -2.87 -3.35
C VAL A 208 19.88 -1.56 -4.02
N ARG A 209 21.12 -1.50 -4.48
CA ARG A 209 21.67 -0.32 -5.18
C ARG A 209 21.02 -0.08 -6.53
N LEU A 210 20.65 -1.16 -7.25
CA LEU A 210 19.92 -1.05 -8.50
C LEU A 210 18.51 -0.50 -8.29
N ASP A 211 17.76 -1.04 -7.34
CA ASP A 211 16.42 -0.55 -7.02
C ASP A 211 16.48 0.92 -6.55
N HIS A 212 17.42 1.26 -5.67
CA HIS A 212 17.66 2.65 -5.27
C HIS A 212 18.00 3.56 -6.46
N LYS A 213 18.89 3.11 -7.35
CA LYS A 213 19.28 3.86 -8.57
C LYS A 213 18.07 4.17 -9.44
N TYR A 214 17.14 3.25 -9.57
CA TYR A 214 15.97 3.38 -10.42
C TYR A 214 14.74 3.96 -9.69
N GLY A 215 14.89 4.35 -8.43
CA GLY A 215 13.94 5.20 -7.74
C GLY A 215 13.11 4.51 -6.68
N ALA A 216 13.56 3.38 -6.14
CA ALA A 216 12.90 2.73 -5.01
C ALA A 216 12.82 3.67 -3.78
N ASP A 217 11.64 3.74 -3.19
CA ASP A 217 11.39 4.43 -1.92
C ASP A 217 11.57 3.48 -0.73
N ILE A 218 11.37 2.18 -0.96
CA ILE A 218 11.53 1.09 0.01
C ILE A 218 12.22 -0.09 -0.68
N ILE A 219 12.70 -1.06 0.11
CA ILE A 219 13.25 -2.32 -0.41
C ILE A 219 12.36 -3.48 0.05
N LYS A 220 11.90 -4.30 -0.89
CA LYS A 220 11.12 -5.52 -0.62
C LYS A 220 11.98 -6.75 -0.85
N VAL A 221 11.84 -7.74 0.01
CA VAL A 221 12.48 -9.06 -0.14
C VAL A 221 11.47 -10.19 -0.01
N CYS A 222 11.74 -11.32 -0.65
CA CYS A 222 11.05 -12.59 -0.46
C CYS A 222 11.92 -13.52 0.39
N ALA A 223 11.70 -13.49 1.70
CA ALA A 223 12.50 -14.25 2.66
C ALA A 223 12.08 -15.72 2.74
N SER A 224 10.82 -16.05 2.42
CA SER A 224 10.29 -17.42 2.37
C SER A 224 9.64 -17.72 1.02
N GLY A 225 9.30 -18.98 0.80
CA GLY A 225 8.37 -19.38 -0.24
C GLY A 225 7.01 -18.71 -0.08
N GLY A 226 6.15 -18.82 -1.08
CA GLY A 226 4.85 -18.18 -1.11
C GLY A 226 3.71 -19.10 -1.51
N VAL A 227 2.49 -18.64 -1.29
CA VAL A 227 1.26 -19.39 -1.64
C VAL A 227 1.13 -19.53 -3.15
N LEU A 228 1.35 -18.46 -3.90
CA LEU A 228 1.10 -18.41 -5.35
C LEU A 228 2.25 -18.89 -6.24
N SER A 229 3.42 -19.13 -5.70
CA SER A 229 4.54 -19.71 -6.45
C SER A 229 4.36 -21.23 -6.65
N PRO A 230 4.66 -21.77 -7.86
CA PRO A 230 4.35 -23.17 -8.17
C PRO A 230 5.39 -24.18 -7.66
N THR A 231 6.60 -23.74 -7.32
CA THR A 231 7.80 -24.61 -7.22
C THR A 231 8.41 -24.65 -5.82
N ASP A 232 7.92 -23.89 -4.86
CA ASP A 232 8.48 -23.78 -3.52
C ASP A 232 7.50 -24.21 -2.42
N ASP A 233 8.04 -24.47 -1.23
CA ASP A 233 7.28 -24.69 -0.01
C ASP A 233 7.08 -23.34 0.70
N VAL A 234 5.85 -23.06 1.12
CA VAL A 234 5.40 -21.75 1.60
C VAL A 234 6.15 -21.26 2.85
N ASP A 235 6.61 -22.16 3.71
CA ASP A 235 7.22 -21.86 5.01
C ASP A 235 8.75 -21.96 5.03
N THR A 236 9.38 -22.37 3.91
CA THR A 236 10.84 -22.55 3.86
C THR A 236 11.58 -21.24 3.62
N PRO A 237 12.69 -20.99 4.35
CA PRO A 237 13.56 -19.83 4.08
C PRO A 237 14.20 -19.91 2.68
N GLN A 238 14.21 -18.79 1.96
CA GLN A 238 14.80 -18.69 0.62
C GLN A 238 16.04 -17.78 0.57
N LEU A 239 16.25 -16.97 1.60
CA LEU A 239 17.46 -16.17 1.76
C LEU A 239 18.25 -16.62 3.00
N THR A 240 19.57 -16.59 2.89
CA THR A 240 20.47 -16.82 4.01
C THR A 240 20.46 -15.62 4.96
N GLN A 241 21.00 -15.82 6.17
CA GLN A 241 21.14 -14.70 7.13
C GLN A 241 22.08 -13.63 6.59
N GLU A 242 23.14 -14.02 5.89
CA GLU A 242 24.15 -13.14 5.32
C GLU A 242 23.56 -12.25 4.20
N GLU A 243 22.69 -12.82 3.33
CA GLU A 243 22.00 -12.08 2.29
C GLU A 243 21.04 -11.07 2.90
N LEU A 244 20.21 -11.47 3.86
CA LEU A 244 19.29 -10.57 4.55
C LEU A 244 20.03 -9.45 5.30
N ASN A 245 21.14 -9.77 5.96
CA ASN A 245 21.97 -8.76 6.62
C ASN A 245 22.52 -7.76 5.59
N ALA A 246 22.99 -8.24 4.43
CA ALA A 246 23.52 -7.39 3.38
C ALA A 246 22.45 -6.45 2.78
N ILE A 247 21.23 -6.98 2.57
CA ILE A 247 20.10 -6.18 2.05
C ILE A 247 19.71 -5.08 3.03
N VAL A 248 19.46 -5.44 4.30
CA VAL A 248 18.94 -4.50 5.30
C VAL A 248 19.98 -3.44 5.64
N ASP A 249 21.25 -3.83 5.81
CA ASP A 249 22.37 -2.90 6.06
C ASP A 249 22.49 -1.87 4.91
N GLU A 250 22.49 -2.31 3.66
CA GLU A 250 22.59 -1.42 2.50
C GLU A 250 21.35 -0.53 2.36
N ALA A 251 20.14 -1.08 2.55
CA ALA A 251 18.90 -0.33 2.47
C ALA A 251 18.83 0.78 3.52
N HIS A 252 19.16 0.47 4.78
CA HIS A 252 19.15 1.44 5.87
C HIS A 252 20.26 2.50 5.71
N ALA A 253 21.44 2.13 5.19
CA ALA A 253 22.48 3.10 4.84
C ALA A 253 22.00 4.11 3.78
N LEU A 254 21.15 3.66 2.85
CA LEU A 254 20.49 4.49 1.84
C LEU A 254 19.19 5.16 2.35
N ARG A 255 18.87 5.03 3.65
CA ARG A 255 17.65 5.53 4.30
C ARG A 255 16.36 4.99 3.64
N ARG A 256 16.37 3.71 3.25
CA ARG A 256 15.21 3.00 2.75
C ARG A 256 14.69 2.05 3.80
N LYS A 257 13.38 2.09 4.03
CA LYS A 257 12.67 1.09 4.83
C LYS A 257 12.63 -0.24 4.10
N THR A 258 12.48 -1.33 4.85
CA THR A 258 12.55 -2.69 4.33
C THR A 258 11.31 -3.49 4.69
N ALA A 259 10.83 -4.32 3.77
CA ALA A 259 9.67 -5.20 3.94
C ALA A 259 10.02 -6.63 3.51
N ALA A 260 9.65 -7.64 4.30
CA ALA A 260 9.90 -9.03 3.98
C ALA A 260 8.61 -9.84 3.86
N HIS A 261 8.34 -10.36 2.64
CA HIS A 261 7.44 -11.49 2.50
C HIS A 261 8.01 -12.68 3.27
N ALA A 262 7.29 -13.16 4.26
CA ALA A 262 7.74 -14.27 5.10
C ALA A 262 6.54 -14.99 5.75
N HIS A 263 6.16 -16.13 5.19
CA HIS A 263 5.14 -16.98 5.82
C HIS A 263 5.73 -17.81 6.96
N GLY A 264 6.91 -18.42 6.77
CA GLY A 264 7.53 -19.33 7.71
C GLY A 264 8.26 -18.65 8.86
N ALA A 265 8.20 -19.25 10.06
CA ALA A 265 8.80 -18.70 11.27
C ALA A 265 10.32 -18.50 11.16
N GLU A 266 11.06 -19.44 10.58
CA GLU A 266 12.52 -19.30 10.49
C GLU A 266 12.93 -18.21 9.50
N ALA A 267 12.21 -18.06 8.36
CA ALA A 267 12.44 -16.97 7.43
C ALA A 267 12.20 -15.60 8.09
N ALA A 268 11.08 -15.48 8.80
CA ALA A 268 10.76 -14.26 9.55
C ALA A 268 11.82 -13.95 10.62
N LYS A 269 12.25 -14.96 11.40
CA LYS A 269 13.30 -14.77 12.42
C LYS A 269 14.63 -14.31 11.81
N ARG A 270 15.02 -14.82 10.65
CA ARG A 270 16.21 -14.34 9.93
C ARG A 270 16.06 -12.88 9.51
N ALA A 271 14.91 -12.53 8.91
CA ALA A 271 14.61 -11.15 8.50
C ALA A 271 14.60 -10.19 9.71
N ILE A 272 13.98 -10.58 10.83
CA ILE A 272 13.96 -9.79 12.07
C ILE A 272 15.36 -9.63 12.67
N ARG A 273 16.20 -10.68 12.66
CA ARG A 273 17.61 -10.57 13.11
C ARG A 273 18.40 -9.57 12.26
N ALA A 274 18.16 -9.54 10.96
CA ALA A 274 18.78 -8.58 10.05
C ALA A 274 18.31 -7.12 10.29
N GLY A 275 17.16 -6.91 10.94
CA GLY A 275 16.64 -5.59 11.25
C GLY A 275 15.53 -5.11 10.29
N ILE A 276 14.79 -6.04 9.67
CA ILE A 276 13.66 -5.73 8.78
C ILE A 276 12.62 -4.84 9.48
N ASP A 277 12.02 -3.89 8.78
CA ASP A 277 11.02 -2.97 9.35
C ASP A 277 9.62 -3.61 9.43
N SER A 278 9.24 -4.46 8.45
CA SER A 278 7.97 -5.20 8.48
C SER A 278 8.10 -6.62 7.96
N ILE A 279 7.27 -7.50 8.53
CA ILE A 279 6.96 -8.84 8.03
C ILE A 279 5.59 -8.80 7.39
N GLU A 280 5.53 -9.23 6.14
CA GLU A 280 4.32 -9.32 5.34
C GLU A 280 3.76 -10.74 5.45
N HIS A 281 2.43 -10.88 5.53
CA HIS A 281 1.68 -12.12 5.71
C HIS A 281 1.91 -12.77 7.09
N GLY A 282 3.00 -13.47 7.28
CA GLY A 282 3.36 -14.04 8.57
C GLY A 282 2.50 -15.24 8.98
N SER A 283 2.02 -16.07 8.05
CA SER A 283 1.01 -17.10 8.32
C SER A 283 1.44 -18.12 9.39
N PHE A 284 2.69 -18.56 9.38
CA PHE A 284 3.19 -19.63 10.26
C PHE A 284 4.19 -19.13 11.31
N LEU A 285 4.03 -17.88 11.79
CA LEU A 285 4.93 -17.38 12.83
C LEU A 285 4.73 -18.13 14.14
N ASP A 286 5.83 -18.53 14.77
CA ASP A 286 5.82 -19.05 16.13
C ASP A 286 5.92 -17.93 17.18
N ASP A 287 5.73 -18.27 18.43
CA ASP A 287 5.77 -17.32 19.54
C ASP A 287 7.12 -16.61 19.66
N GLN A 288 8.22 -17.30 19.31
CA GLN A 288 9.55 -16.69 19.31
C GLN A 288 9.66 -15.58 18.27
N ALA A 289 9.15 -15.80 17.05
CA ALA A 289 9.14 -14.77 16.00
C ALA A 289 8.32 -13.54 16.44
N LEU A 290 7.12 -13.76 17.01
CA LEU A 290 6.28 -12.69 17.51
C LEU A 290 6.92 -11.90 18.66
N ASP A 291 7.58 -12.59 19.60
CA ASP A 291 8.32 -11.94 20.68
C ASP A 291 9.51 -11.11 20.16
N MET A 292 10.22 -11.61 19.14
CA MET A 292 11.28 -10.85 18.46
C MET A 292 10.73 -9.62 17.74
N MET A 293 9.59 -9.73 17.05
CA MET A 293 8.91 -8.58 16.41
C MET A 293 8.59 -7.50 17.43
N LYS A 294 7.94 -7.89 18.54
CA LYS A 294 7.62 -6.94 19.63
C LYS A 294 8.88 -6.27 20.18
N GLN A 295 9.93 -7.04 20.47
CA GLN A 295 11.18 -6.53 21.04
C GLN A 295 11.88 -5.53 20.11
N ARG A 296 11.85 -5.78 18.81
CA ARG A 296 12.52 -4.94 17.81
C ARG A 296 11.63 -3.84 17.21
N GLY A 297 10.33 -3.88 17.50
CA GLY A 297 9.36 -2.95 16.93
C GLY A 297 9.05 -3.21 15.44
N THR A 298 9.35 -4.42 14.95
CA THR A 298 9.02 -4.86 13.59
C THR A 298 7.51 -4.97 13.46
N TYR A 299 6.95 -4.40 12.40
CA TYR A 299 5.52 -4.46 12.11
C TYR A 299 5.11 -5.80 11.52
N LEU A 300 3.90 -6.27 11.84
CA LEU A 300 3.18 -7.27 11.07
C LEU A 300 2.20 -6.57 10.13
N VAL A 301 2.26 -6.91 8.84
CA VAL A 301 1.30 -6.48 7.82
C VAL A 301 0.62 -7.76 7.30
N PRO A 302 -0.55 -8.14 7.84
CA PRO A 302 -1.05 -9.51 7.76
C PRO A 302 -1.66 -9.88 6.40
N THR A 303 -2.19 -8.91 5.65
CA THR A 303 -2.83 -9.13 4.33
C THR A 303 -3.91 -10.21 4.36
N LEU A 304 -4.84 -10.10 5.31
CA LEU A 304 -5.91 -11.08 5.51
C LEU A 304 -6.77 -11.25 4.27
N MET A 305 -7.04 -10.16 3.56
CA MET A 305 -7.79 -10.13 2.32
C MET A 305 -7.16 -10.92 1.17
N ALA A 306 -5.84 -11.11 1.17
CA ALA A 306 -5.18 -11.94 0.14
C ALA A 306 -5.64 -13.40 0.24
N ILE A 307 -5.71 -13.93 1.45
CA ILE A 307 -6.18 -15.29 1.71
C ILE A 307 -7.70 -15.39 1.46
N GLU A 308 -8.49 -14.45 1.98
CA GLU A 308 -9.94 -14.39 1.74
C GLU A 308 -10.26 -14.40 0.23
N GLY A 309 -9.56 -13.56 -0.55
CA GLY A 309 -9.74 -13.52 -2.01
C GLY A 309 -9.39 -14.83 -2.72
N LEU A 310 -8.41 -15.60 -2.20
CA LEU A 310 -8.11 -16.94 -2.73
C LEU A 310 -9.19 -17.96 -2.35
N GLU A 311 -9.71 -17.91 -1.13
CA GLU A 311 -10.82 -18.77 -0.67
C GLU A 311 -12.09 -18.47 -1.48
N GLU A 312 -12.44 -17.20 -1.68
CA GLU A 312 -13.56 -16.81 -2.56
C GLU A 312 -13.40 -17.34 -4.00
N LYS A 313 -12.17 -17.31 -4.56
CA LYS A 313 -11.92 -17.91 -5.89
C LYS A 313 -12.19 -19.42 -5.88
N MET A 314 -11.70 -20.13 -4.86
CA MET A 314 -11.91 -21.58 -4.73
C MET A 314 -13.39 -21.94 -4.56
N ASP A 315 -14.11 -21.18 -3.75
CA ASP A 315 -15.56 -21.38 -3.49
C ASP A 315 -16.42 -21.14 -4.74
N ARG A 316 -16.00 -20.19 -5.59
CA ARG A 316 -16.64 -19.97 -6.91
C ARG A 316 -16.24 -21.01 -7.94
N GLY A 317 -15.41 -21.99 -7.61
CA GLY A 317 -14.94 -23.03 -8.51
C GLY A 317 -13.95 -22.53 -9.58
N VAL A 318 -13.29 -21.39 -9.35
CA VAL A 318 -12.24 -20.89 -10.24
C VAL A 318 -11.04 -21.84 -10.17
N TYR A 319 -10.54 -22.23 -11.35
CA TYR A 319 -9.41 -23.15 -11.42
C TYR A 319 -8.16 -22.57 -10.75
N MET A 320 -7.61 -23.34 -9.83
CA MET A 320 -6.32 -23.07 -9.19
C MET A 320 -5.48 -24.36 -9.21
N PRO A 321 -4.18 -24.30 -9.52
CA PRO A 321 -3.32 -25.47 -9.42
C PRO A 321 -3.43 -26.14 -8.05
N PRO A 322 -3.54 -27.49 -7.97
CA PRO A 322 -3.77 -28.18 -6.71
C PRO A 322 -2.76 -27.86 -5.60
N ALA A 323 -1.50 -27.69 -5.96
CA ALA A 323 -0.44 -27.31 -5.00
C ALA A 323 -0.67 -25.92 -4.40
N ILE A 324 -1.08 -24.93 -5.22
CA ILE A 324 -1.41 -23.58 -4.78
C ILE A 324 -2.66 -23.60 -3.89
N ALA A 325 -3.72 -24.31 -4.29
CA ALA A 325 -4.92 -24.45 -3.49
C ALA A 325 -4.65 -25.09 -2.11
N ALA A 326 -3.78 -26.08 -2.05
CA ALA A 326 -3.38 -26.71 -0.79
C ALA A 326 -2.61 -25.74 0.12
N LYS A 327 -1.66 -24.96 -0.44
CA LYS A 327 -0.91 -23.94 0.30
C LYS A 327 -1.83 -22.81 0.79
N ALA A 328 -2.79 -22.36 -0.02
CA ALA A 328 -3.76 -21.33 0.37
C ALA A 328 -4.58 -21.76 1.59
N ARG A 329 -5.18 -22.97 1.57
CA ARG A 329 -5.92 -23.51 2.72
C ARG A 329 -5.07 -23.67 3.98
N ALA A 330 -3.83 -24.16 3.84
CA ALA A 330 -2.92 -24.30 4.99
C ALA A 330 -2.53 -22.94 5.59
N ALA A 331 -2.39 -21.91 4.75
CA ALA A 331 -2.04 -20.57 5.17
C ALA A 331 -3.21 -19.83 5.85
N ALA A 332 -4.46 -20.10 5.46
CA ALA A 332 -5.65 -19.39 5.95
C ALA A 332 -5.80 -19.52 7.47
N ASP A 333 -6.01 -20.75 7.97
CA ASP A 333 -6.18 -21.01 9.41
C ASP A 333 -4.95 -20.56 10.22
N ALA A 334 -3.75 -20.79 9.68
CA ALA A 334 -2.50 -20.44 10.35
C ALA A 334 -2.34 -18.90 10.47
N LEU A 335 -2.72 -18.14 9.43
CA LEU A 335 -2.67 -16.68 9.43
C LEU A 335 -3.61 -16.08 10.48
N HIS A 336 -4.86 -16.56 10.55
CA HIS A 336 -5.83 -16.09 11.55
C HIS A 336 -5.31 -16.32 12.97
N GLN A 337 -4.79 -17.51 13.25
CA GLN A 337 -4.22 -17.84 14.57
C GLN A 337 -2.99 -16.98 14.88
N THR A 338 -2.12 -16.74 13.89
CA THR A 338 -0.95 -15.89 14.06
C THR A 338 -1.33 -14.45 14.35
N PHE A 339 -2.31 -13.90 13.62
CA PHE A 339 -2.82 -12.55 13.83
C PHE A 339 -3.37 -12.37 15.26
N GLN A 340 -4.21 -13.30 15.72
CA GLN A 340 -4.75 -13.27 17.10
C GLN A 340 -3.65 -13.32 18.16
N ARG A 341 -2.62 -14.18 17.97
CA ARG A 341 -1.46 -14.24 18.88
C ARG A 341 -0.63 -12.96 18.84
N ALA A 342 -0.44 -12.37 17.66
CA ALA A 342 0.26 -11.10 17.49
C ALA A 342 -0.45 -9.96 18.25
N LEU A 343 -1.78 -9.88 18.14
CA LEU A 343 -2.61 -8.95 18.91
C LEU A 343 -2.41 -9.14 20.41
N ALA A 344 -2.56 -10.38 20.89
CA ALA A 344 -2.44 -10.71 22.32
C ALA A 344 -1.05 -10.39 22.87
N LYS A 345 0.01 -10.55 22.08
CA LYS A 345 1.38 -10.21 22.46
C LYS A 345 1.69 -8.72 22.35
N GLY A 346 0.87 -7.92 21.66
CA GLY A 346 1.09 -6.49 21.43
C GLY A 346 2.20 -6.24 20.41
N VAL A 347 2.27 -7.03 19.35
CA VAL A 347 3.05 -6.75 18.15
C VAL A 347 2.46 -5.54 17.44
N LYS A 348 3.29 -4.67 16.90
CA LYS A 348 2.83 -3.56 16.06
C LYS A 348 2.19 -4.10 14.77
N ILE A 349 0.99 -3.63 14.43
CA ILE A 349 0.25 -4.06 13.25
C ILE A 349 0.03 -2.87 12.34
N GLY A 350 0.33 -3.04 11.05
CA GLY A 350 -0.07 -2.18 9.95
C GLY A 350 -1.16 -2.84 9.11
N LEU A 351 -1.91 -2.04 8.37
CA LEU A 351 -2.85 -2.52 7.37
C LEU A 351 -2.14 -2.67 6.03
N GLY A 352 -2.24 -3.83 5.42
CA GLY A 352 -1.84 -4.09 4.04
C GLY A 352 -2.69 -5.20 3.49
N THR A 353 -2.97 -5.16 2.20
CA THR A 353 -4.07 -5.95 1.62
C THR A 353 -3.63 -6.96 0.60
N ASP A 354 -2.47 -6.75 -0.02
CA ASP A 354 -1.97 -7.54 -1.15
C ASP A 354 -2.96 -7.50 -2.35
N ALA A 355 -3.64 -6.35 -2.53
CA ALA A 355 -4.54 -6.14 -3.65
C ALA A 355 -3.78 -6.31 -4.98
N GLY A 356 -4.38 -7.08 -5.89
CA GLY A 356 -3.77 -7.71 -7.06
C GLY A 356 -3.97 -9.23 -7.00
N VAL A 357 -3.93 -9.83 -5.81
CA VAL A 357 -4.38 -11.21 -5.57
C VAL A 357 -5.91 -11.30 -5.68
N TYR A 358 -6.59 -10.24 -5.34
CA TYR A 358 -8.03 -10.02 -5.49
C TYR A 358 -8.28 -8.63 -6.13
N PRO A 359 -9.52 -8.27 -6.54
CA PRO A 359 -9.77 -7.00 -7.23
C PRO A 359 -9.39 -5.77 -6.42
N HIS A 360 -8.67 -4.84 -7.03
CA HIS A 360 -8.44 -3.53 -6.45
C HIS A 360 -9.76 -2.81 -6.14
N GLY A 361 -9.77 -1.97 -5.09
CA GLY A 361 -10.95 -1.24 -4.63
C GLY A 361 -11.69 -1.90 -3.47
N ARG A 362 -11.37 -3.15 -3.14
CA ARG A 362 -11.85 -3.87 -1.96
C ARG A 362 -10.91 -3.76 -0.75
N ASN A 363 -9.87 -2.94 -0.86
CA ASN A 363 -8.83 -2.81 0.15
C ASN A 363 -9.36 -2.54 1.57
N ALA A 364 -10.48 -1.79 1.69
CA ALA A 364 -11.09 -1.48 2.98
C ALA A 364 -11.71 -2.68 3.70
N GLU A 365 -11.89 -3.81 3.01
CA GLU A 365 -12.37 -5.04 3.63
C GLU A 365 -11.34 -5.63 4.61
N GLU A 366 -10.06 -5.28 4.50
CA GLU A 366 -9.03 -5.64 5.49
C GLU A 366 -9.36 -5.13 6.90
N PHE A 367 -10.03 -3.96 7.01
CA PHE A 367 -10.44 -3.43 8.32
C PHE A 367 -11.39 -4.37 9.06
N HIS A 368 -12.41 -4.91 8.35
CA HIS A 368 -13.33 -5.80 9.01
C HIS A 368 -12.72 -7.17 9.31
N GLN A 369 -11.86 -7.68 8.43
CA GLN A 369 -11.13 -8.92 8.69
C GLN A 369 -10.31 -8.82 9.99
N MET A 370 -9.60 -7.70 10.20
CA MET A 370 -8.87 -7.45 11.44
C MET A 370 -9.81 -7.44 12.67
N VAL A 371 -11.00 -6.80 12.53
CA VAL A 371 -11.96 -6.69 13.64
C VAL A 371 -12.63 -8.04 13.92
N ASP A 372 -13.01 -8.78 12.90
CA ASP A 372 -13.62 -10.11 13.03
C ASP A 372 -12.66 -11.10 13.71
N LEU A 373 -11.35 -10.90 13.59
CA LEU A 373 -10.30 -11.66 14.28
C LEU A 373 -9.92 -11.11 15.67
N GLY A 374 -10.65 -10.10 16.18
CA GLY A 374 -10.55 -9.64 17.57
C GLY A 374 -9.83 -8.31 17.79
N MET A 375 -9.40 -7.60 16.74
CA MET A 375 -8.91 -6.24 16.88
C MET A 375 -10.06 -5.27 17.17
N LYS A 376 -9.84 -4.28 18.05
CA LYS A 376 -10.85 -3.26 18.28
C LYS A 376 -11.01 -2.38 17.04
N PRO A 377 -12.24 -1.94 16.67
CA PRO A 377 -12.44 -1.08 15.50
C PRO A 377 -11.53 0.16 15.48
N ILE A 378 -11.34 0.81 16.63
CA ILE A 378 -10.48 1.99 16.73
C ILE A 378 -9.00 1.67 16.44
N ASP A 379 -8.53 0.50 16.85
CA ASP A 379 -7.15 0.05 16.60
C ASP A 379 -6.98 -0.36 15.13
N ALA A 380 -7.99 -0.95 14.50
CA ALA A 380 -8.01 -1.22 13.07
C ALA A 380 -7.94 0.10 12.25
N LEU A 381 -8.72 1.12 12.63
CA LEU A 381 -8.63 2.45 11.99
C LEU A 381 -7.23 3.06 12.13
N LYS A 382 -6.58 2.89 13.30
CA LYS A 382 -5.18 3.31 13.48
C LYS A 382 -4.21 2.50 12.62
N ALA A 383 -4.42 1.19 12.47
CA ALA A 383 -3.58 0.34 11.61
C ALA A 383 -3.49 0.90 10.19
N GLY A 384 -4.63 1.18 9.55
CA GLY A 384 -4.69 1.74 8.18
C GLY A 384 -4.54 3.26 8.11
N THR A 385 -4.07 3.93 9.15
CA THR A 385 -3.81 5.38 9.16
C THR A 385 -2.49 5.70 9.86
N SER A 386 -2.50 5.97 11.17
CA SER A 386 -1.31 6.45 11.90
C SER A 386 -0.23 5.39 12.08
N SER A 387 -0.58 4.11 12.26
CA SER A 387 0.40 3.03 12.37
C SER A 387 1.15 2.82 11.06
N ASP A 388 0.43 2.81 9.93
CA ASP A 388 1.06 2.71 8.62
C ASP A 388 1.88 3.96 8.29
N ALA A 389 1.42 5.15 8.68
CA ALA A 389 2.23 6.36 8.52
C ALA A 389 3.57 6.27 9.27
N ASP A 390 3.59 5.67 10.49
CA ASP A 390 4.82 5.38 11.25
C ASP A 390 5.69 4.33 10.54
N LEU A 391 5.09 3.21 10.14
CA LEU A 391 5.78 2.16 9.37
C LEU A 391 6.45 2.72 8.12
N LEU A 392 5.75 3.56 7.37
CA LEU A 392 6.24 4.14 6.12
C LEU A 392 7.21 5.33 6.32
N GLY A 393 7.42 5.79 7.57
CA GLY A 393 8.25 6.94 7.88
C GLY A 393 7.65 8.27 7.42
N LEU A 394 6.32 8.36 7.36
CA LEU A 394 5.56 9.53 6.92
C LEU A 394 4.68 10.15 8.03
N ALA A 395 4.85 9.73 9.28
CA ALA A 395 4.02 10.16 10.40
C ALA A 395 4.04 11.69 10.64
N ASP A 396 5.08 12.38 10.19
CA ASP A 396 5.17 13.85 10.21
C ASP A 396 4.28 14.53 9.14
N LYS A 397 3.79 13.80 8.15
CA LYS A 397 3.10 14.33 6.96
C LYS A 397 1.66 13.87 6.81
N ILE A 398 1.36 12.61 7.20
CA ILE A 398 0.06 11.95 6.97
C ILE A 398 -0.34 11.07 8.17
N GLY A 399 -1.45 10.38 8.06
CA GLY A 399 -1.91 9.35 8.99
C GLY A 399 -2.72 9.88 10.18
N THR A 400 -2.67 11.19 10.43
CA THR A 400 -3.52 11.85 11.45
C THR A 400 -4.04 13.19 10.92
N LEU A 401 -5.21 13.61 11.42
CA LEU A 401 -5.78 14.93 11.12
C LEU A 401 -5.22 15.95 12.11
N GLU A 402 -4.06 16.52 11.78
CA GLU A 402 -3.39 17.53 12.60
C GLU A 402 -2.97 18.74 11.75
N PRO A 403 -3.00 19.98 12.31
CA PRO A 403 -2.52 21.14 11.58
C PRO A 403 -1.10 20.98 11.05
N GLY A 404 -0.88 21.40 9.80
CA GLY A 404 0.40 21.29 9.11
C GLY A 404 0.59 20.03 8.28
N LYS A 405 -0.15 18.95 8.53
CA LYS A 405 -0.11 17.73 7.72
C LYS A 405 -0.83 17.91 6.38
N PHE A 406 -0.57 17.02 5.44
CA PHE A 406 -1.29 16.98 4.17
C PHE A 406 -2.79 16.77 4.43
N ALA A 407 -3.62 17.43 3.64
CA ALA A 407 -5.05 17.27 3.68
C ALA A 407 -5.46 16.01 2.89
N ASP A 408 -5.11 14.85 3.45
CA ASP A 408 -5.52 13.52 3.02
C ASP A 408 -6.68 13.11 3.94
N VAL A 409 -7.91 13.18 3.43
CA VAL A 409 -9.14 13.03 4.22
C VAL A 409 -10.14 12.17 3.49
N VAL A 410 -10.78 11.26 4.20
CA VAL A 410 -11.94 10.51 3.70
C VAL A 410 -13.13 10.72 4.60
N ALA A 411 -14.33 10.49 4.06
CA ALA A 411 -15.54 10.38 4.84
C ALA A 411 -16.27 9.07 4.54
N VAL A 412 -16.73 8.43 5.62
CA VAL A 412 -17.55 7.23 5.59
C VAL A 412 -18.90 7.51 6.24
N PRO A 413 -19.98 6.79 5.86
CA PRO A 413 -21.27 6.93 6.54
C PRO A 413 -21.18 6.57 8.01
N LEU A 414 -22.03 7.17 8.84
CA LEU A 414 -22.26 6.80 10.24
C LEU A 414 -20.97 6.73 11.08
N ASP A 415 -20.91 5.77 12.02
CA ASP A 415 -19.81 5.59 12.98
C ASP A 415 -19.07 4.26 12.72
N PRO A 416 -17.85 4.31 12.17
CA PRO A 416 -17.06 3.10 11.85
C PRO A 416 -16.54 2.39 13.12
N THR A 417 -16.59 3.01 14.30
CA THR A 417 -16.25 2.33 15.56
C THR A 417 -17.35 1.43 16.08
N GLN A 418 -18.61 1.68 15.64
CA GLN A 418 -19.76 0.83 15.92
C GLN A 418 -19.97 -0.23 14.85
N ASN A 419 -19.64 0.08 13.60
CA ASN A 419 -19.66 -0.84 12.46
C ASN A 419 -18.49 -0.53 11.53
N ILE A 420 -17.44 -1.31 11.64
CA ILE A 420 -16.21 -1.08 10.88
C ILE A 420 -16.41 -1.20 9.36
N ARG A 421 -17.42 -1.97 8.90
CA ARG A 421 -17.74 -2.09 7.47
C ARG A 421 -18.16 -0.77 6.81
N GLN A 422 -18.40 0.29 7.59
CA GLN A 422 -18.59 1.62 7.02
C GLN A 422 -17.36 2.13 6.26
N THR A 423 -16.16 1.63 6.58
CA THR A 423 -14.93 1.93 5.84
C THR A 423 -14.94 1.47 4.38
N GLU A 424 -15.78 0.49 4.05
CA GLU A 424 -15.99 -0.03 2.69
C GLU A 424 -16.84 0.93 1.82
N HIS A 425 -17.49 1.92 2.45
CA HIS A 425 -18.46 2.83 1.82
C HIS A 425 -17.97 4.28 1.79
N VAL A 426 -16.66 4.46 1.48
CA VAL A 426 -16.09 5.80 1.33
C VAL A 426 -16.82 6.57 0.24
N PHE A 427 -17.43 7.71 0.57
CA PHE A 427 -18.17 8.56 -0.37
C PHE A 427 -17.50 9.92 -0.62
N PHE A 428 -16.52 10.29 0.19
CA PHE A 428 -15.70 11.49 0.02
C PHE A 428 -14.21 11.13 0.11
N VAL A 429 -13.41 11.62 -0.85
CA VAL A 429 -11.96 11.44 -0.88
C VAL A 429 -11.29 12.74 -1.25
N MET A 430 -10.43 13.23 -0.36
CA MET A 430 -9.52 14.34 -0.58
C MET A 430 -8.07 13.87 -0.40
N LYS A 431 -7.19 14.18 -1.34
CA LYS A 431 -5.75 13.95 -1.25
C LYS A 431 -5.01 15.26 -1.52
N GLU A 432 -4.16 15.67 -0.59
CA GLU A 432 -3.40 16.93 -0.68
C GLU A 432 -4.30 18.14 -1.01
N GLY A 433 -5.52 18.18 -0.42
CA GLY A 433 -6.50 19.25 -0.61
C GLY A 433 -7.26 19.20 -1.95
N VAL A 434 -6.99 18.23 -2.81
CA VAL A 434 -7.74 17.99 -4.04
C VAL A 434 -8.84 16.97 -3.79
N ILE A 435 -10.08 17.33 -4.13
CA ILE A 435 -11.23 16.45 -4.00
C ILE A 435 -11.29 15.53 -5.23
N TYR A 436 -11.20 14.22 -5.02
CA TYR A 436 -11.30 13.18 -6.06
C TYR A 436 -12.67 12.52 -6.10
N LYS A 437 -13.35 12.45 -4.94
CA LYS A 437 -14.69 11.87 -4.79
C LYS A 437 -15.50 12.76 -3.85
N ASN A 438 -16.74 13.05 -4.23
CA ASN A 438 -17.71 13.76 -3.40
C ASN A 438 -19.10 13.32 -3.83
N GLU A 439 -19.52 12.17 -3.35
CA GLU A 439 -20.81 11.54 -3.64
C GLU A 439 -21.74 11.74 -2.43
N LYS A 440 -23.04 11.56 -2.62
CA LYS A 440 -23.95 11.49 -1.47
C LYS A 440 -23.81 10.11 -0.84
N PRO A 441 -23.80 9.99 0.51
CA PRO A 441 -23.86 8.69 1.16
C PRO A 441 -25.05 7.90 0.59
N ALA A 442 -24.84 6.60 0.33
CA ALA A 442 -25.95 5.73 -0.01
C ALA A 442 -26.93 5.76 1.15
N THR A 443 -28.18 6.16 0.89
CA THR A 443 -29.25 6.09 1.92
C THR A 443 -29.47 4.62 2.23
N SER A 444 -29.09 4.20 3.45
CA SER A 444 -29.48 2.88 3.96
C SER A 444 -31.01 2.80 4.00
N HIS A 445 -31.58 1.97 3.16
CA HIS A 445 -32.99 1.56 3.23
C HIS A 445 -33.13 0.41 4.20
#